data_ab388f3c8170278c15a83c7828bb1c91
#
_entry.id   ab388f3c8170278c15a83c7828bb1c91
#
_cell.length_a   1.000
_cell.length_b   1.000
_cell.length_c   1.000
_cell.angle_alpha   90.00
_cell.angle_beta   90.00
_cell.angle_gamma   90.00
#
_symmetry.space_group_name_H-M   'P 1'
#
loop_
_entity.id
_entity.type
_entity.pdbx_description
1 polymer ?
#
loop_
_entity_poly.entity_id
_entity_poly.type
_entity_poly.pdbx_seq_one_letter_code
_entity_poly.pdbx_strand_id
1 'polypeptide(L)'
;MRAANGRRMAHNSAFIIHNSCALLIFAIMEDEFDIREARLPESEREYENALRPLSFRDFSGQAKVVENLRVFVMAARMRKEALDHVLLHGPPGLGKTTLSNIIANELGVGFKVTSGPVLDKPGDLAGVLTSLEKNDVLFIDEIHRLSPIVEEYL
;
A
#
# COMPACT_ATOMS: atom_id res chain seq x y z
N MET A 1 -20.03 41.16 -14.94
CA MET A 1 -20.07 39.75 -15.28
C MET A 1 -18.65 39.24 -15.52
N ARG A 2 -18.04 38.62 -14.55
CA ARG A 2 -16.77 37.84 -14.70
C ARG A 2 -16.88 36.62 -13.79
N ALA A 3 -16.94 35.48 -14.43
CA ALA A 3 -16.96 34.18 -13.75
C ALA A 3 -15.59 33.89 -13.16
N ALA A 4 -15.54 33.67 -11.86
CA ALA A 4 -14.36 33.19 -11.14
C ALA A 4 -14.26 31.68 -11.30
N ASN A 5 -13.27 31.25 -12.06
CA ASN A 5 -12.92 29.84 -12.27
C ASN A 5 -12.05 29.41 -11.11
N GLY A 6 -12.66 28.83 -10.09
CA GLY A 6 -11.95 28.24 -8.94
C GLY A 6 -11.33 26.90 -9.31
N ARG A 7 -10.08 26.91 -9.75
CA ARG A 7 -9.26 25.70 -9.82
C ARG A 7 -8.94 25.28 -8.40
N ARG A 8 -9.55 24.19 -7.94
CA ARG A 8 -9.05 23.46 -6.78
C ARG A 8 -7.70 22.86 -7.17
N MET A 9 -6.63 23.42 -6.62
CA MET A 9 -5.33 22.78 -6.63
C MET A 9 -5.42 21.56 -5.73
N ALA A 10 -5.24 20.38 -6.33
CA ALA A 10 -4.96 19.18 -5.57
C ALA A 10 -3.63 19.40 -4.85
N HIS A 11 -3.65 19.43 -3.53
CA HIS A 11 -2.45 19.43 -2.72
C HIS A 11 -1.83 18.03 -2.83
N ASN A 12 -0.81 17.92 -3.66
CA ASN A 12 0.13 16.80 -3.59
C ASN A 12 0.97 17.00 -2.33
N SER A 13 0.49 16.51 -1.22
CA SER A 13 1.31 16.40 -0.01
C SER A 13 2.06 15.08 -0.08
N ALA A 14 3.24 15.11 -0.73
CA ALA A 14 4.23 14.06 -0.57
C ALA A 14 4.87 14.26 0.81
N PHE A 15 4.43 13.52 1.80
CA PHE A 15 5.09 13.50 3.10
C PHE A 15 6.29 12.56 3.03
N ILE A 16 7.48 13.15 3.13
CA ILE A 16 8.74 12.43 3.32
C ILE A 16 8.91 12.22 4.82
N ILE A 17 8.57 11.03 5.31
CA ILE A 17 8.99 10.64 6.65
C ILE A 17 10.42 10.14 6.56
N HIS A 18 11.37 11.00 6.95
CA HIS A 18 12.75 10.62 7.18
C HIS A 18 12.82 9.90 8.51
N ASN A 19 12.85 8.60 8.50
CA ASN A 19 13.72 7.71 9.28
C ASN A 19 13.23 6.24 9.28
N SER A 20 13.82 5.41 8.42
CA SER A 20 14.52 4.22 8.87
C SER A 20 13.74 3.15 9.65
N CYS A 21 12.46 2.78 9.36
CA CYS A 21 11.96 1.55 9.97
C CYS A 21 10.96 0.73 9.15
N ALA A 22 10.14 1.31 8.32
CA ALA A 22 9.16 0.54 7.55
C ALA A 22 8.88 1.19 6.20
N LEU A 23 8.61 0.37 5.20
CA LEU A 23 8.07 0.80 3.92
C LEU A 23 6.55 0.91 4.03
N LEU A 24 6.01 2.09 3.77
CA LEU A 24 4.56 2.27 3.65
C LEU A 24 4.14 2.16 2.20
N ILE A 25 3.22 1.25 1.91
CA ILE A 25 2.56 1.13 0.62
C ILE A 25 1.10 1.52 0.79
N PHE A 26 0.68 2.52 0.05
CA PHE A 26 -0.67 3.04 0.09
C PHE A 26 -1.46 2.60 -1.13
N ALA A 27 -2.73 2.25 -0.95
CA ALA A 27 -3.64 1.98 -2.05
C ALA A 27 -4.83 2.93 -2.03
N ILE A 28 -5.12 3.51 -3.18
CA ILE A 28 -6.35 4.27 -3.44
C ILE A 28 -7.22 3.41 -4.35
N MET A 29 -8.47 3.21 -3.95
CA MET A 29 -9.49 2.57 -4.79
C MET A 29 -10.41 3.66 -5.35
N GLU A 30 -10.67 3.61 -6.66
CA GLU A 30 -11.79 4.33 -7.26
C GLU A 30 -13.06 3.53 -6.98
N ASP A 31 -14.09 4.19 -6.47
CA ASP A 31 -15.32 3.61 -5.94
C ASP A 31 -15.89 2.45 -6.76
N GLU A 32 -15.74 1.23 -6.25
CA GLU A 32 -16.75 0.17 -6.32
C GLU A 32 -16.48 -0.81 -5.18
N PHE A 33 -17.42 -0.83 -4.24
CA PHE A 33 -17.36 -1.68 -3.05
C PHE A 33 -17.43 -3.16 -3.46
N ASP A 34 -16.32 -3.87 -3.43
CA ASP A 34 -16.31 -5.32 -3.66
C ASP A 34 -16.73 -6.06 -2.39
N ILE A 35 -18.06 -6.32 -2.32
CA ILE A 35 -18.71 -7.08 -1.24
C ILE A 35 -18.19 -8.55 -1.15
N ARG A 36 -17.41 -9.02 -2.11
CA ARG A 36 -17.00 -10.42 -2.22
C ARG A 36 -15.90 -10.80 -1.23
N GLU A 37 -14.94 -9.93 -0.96
CA GLU A 37 -13.85 -10.26 -0.03
C GLU A 37 -14.30 -10.37 1.44
N ALA A 38 -15.37 -9.66 1.82
CA ALA A 38 -15.87 -9.67 3.21
C ALA A 38 -16.69 -10.93 3.59
N ARG A 39 -17.01 -11.83 2.64
CA ARG A 39 -17.91 -12.98 2.83
C ARG A 39 -17.29 -14.34 2.63
N LEU A 40 -16.01 -14.44 2.30
CA LEU A 40 -15.38 -15.74 2.11
C LEU A 40 -15.07 -16.41 3.45
N PRO A 41 -15.37 -17.71 3.61
CA PRO A 41 -14.93 -18.51 4.75
C PRO A 41 -13.41 -18.48 4.88
N GLU A 42 -12.88 -18.61 6.11
CA GLU A 42 -11.44 -18.61 6.35
C GLU A 42 -10.67 -19.61 5.47
N SER A 43 -11.24 -20.77 5.24
CA SER A 43 -10.67 -21.80 4.36
C SER A 43 -10.53 -21.34 2.90
N GLU A 44 -11.45 -20.56 2.38
CA GLU A 44 -11.36 -20.03 1.01
C GLU A 44 -10.33 -18.89 0.91
N ARG A 45 -10.20 -18.09 1.96
CA ARG A 45 -9.14 -17.06 2.04
C ARG A 45 -7.74 -17.67 2.08
N GLU A 46 -7.56 -18.78 2.77
CA GLU A 46 -6.30 -19.51 2.78
C GLU A 46 -5.97 -20.07 1.39
N TYR A 47 -6.96 -20.62 0.67
CA TYR A 47 -6.77 -21.09 -0.70
C TYR A 47 -6.44 -19.95 -1.67
N GLU A 48 -7.15 -18.81 -1.59
CA GLU A 48 -6.84 -17.64 -2.41
C GLU A 48 -5.44 -17.10 -2.13
N ASN A 49 -5.04 -17.04 -0.86
CA ASN A 49 -3.68 -16.61 -0.49
C ASN A 49 -2.60 -17.56 -1.00
N ALA A 50 -2.87 -18.87 -1.01
CA ALA A 50 -1.96 -19.87 -1.56
C ALA A 50 -1.80 -19.79 -3.08
N LEU A 51 -2.79 -19.24 -3.78
CA LEU A 51 -2.77 -19.05 -5.23
C LEU A 51 -2.19 -17.69 -5.66
N ARG A 52 -1.99 -16.76 -4.73
CA ARG A 52 -1.42 -15.45 -5.05
C ARG A 52 0.05 -15.59 -5.46
N PRO A 53 0.46 -14.93 -6.55
CA PRO A 53 1.87 -14.95 -6.96
C PRO A 53 2.76 -14.34 -5.87
N LEU A 54 3.88 -14.98 -5.62
CA LEU A 54 4.85 -14.56 -4.60
C LEU A 54 6.05 -13.81 -5.19
N SER A 55 6.17 -13.77 -6.50
CA SER A 55 7.27 -13.09 -7.20
C SER A 55 6.75 -12.26 -8.36
N PHE A 56 7.55 -11.26 -8.77
CA PHE A 56 7.23 -10.47 -9.96
C PHE A 56 7.19 -11.30 -11.26
N ARG A 57 7.80 -12.50 -11.28
CA ARG A 57 7.81 -13.38 -12.46
C ARG A 57 6.48 -14.06 -12.68
N ASP A 58 5.78 -14.34 -11.58
CA ASP A 58 4.53 -15.08 -11.58
C ASP A 58 3.31 -14.14 -11.67
N PHE A 59 3.53 -12.82 -11.52
CA PHE A 59 2.47 -11.83 -11.58
C PHE A 59 2.10 -11.52 -13.04
N SER A 60 0.83 -11.75 -13.40
CA SER A 60 0.29 -11.46 -14.73
C SER A 60 -0.45 -10.14 -14.74
N GLY A 61 -0.09 -9.26 -15.64
CA GLY A 61 -0.72 -7.94 -15.83
C GLY A 61 0.20 -6.77 -15.47
N GLN A 62 -0.22 -5.55 -15.80
CA GLN A 62 0.46 -4.30 -15.45
C GLN A 62 1.99 -4.29 -15.75
N ALA A 63 2.42 -4.83 -16.89
CA ALA A 63 3.84 -5.08 -17.19
C ALA A 63 4.77 -3.88 -16.92
N LYS A 64 4.34 -2.65 -17.27
CA LYS A 64 5.13 -1.43 -17.03
C LYS A 64 5.28 -1.12 -15.53
N VAL A 65 4.21 -1.32 -14.75
CA VAL A 65 4.23 -1.10 -13.30
C VAL A 65 5.15 -2.11 -12.63
N VAL A 66 5.03 -3.38 -12.99
CA VAL A 66 5.87 -4.48 -12.51
C VAL A 66 7.35 -4.23 -12.83
N GLU A 67 7.67 -3.82 -14.06
CA GLU A 67 9.03 -3.52 -14.46
C GLU A 67 9.65 -2.38 -13.66
N ASN A 68 8.90 -1.30 -13.45
CA ASN A 68 9.33 -0.18 -12.60
C ASN A 68 9.57 -0.62 -11.16
N LEU A 69 8.61 -1.34 -10.56
CA LEU A 69 8.74 -1.84 -9.18
C LEU A 69 9.96 -2.76 -9.02
N ARG A 70 10.23 -3.64 -9.99
CA ARG A 70 11.44 -4.48 -9.98
C ARG A 70 12.72 -3.68 -9.92
N VAL A 71 12.81 -2.59 -10.70
CA VAL A 71 13.99 -1.71 -10.70
C VAL A 71 14.17 -1.07 -9.33
N PHE A 72 13.11 -0.52 -8.73
CA PHE A 72 13.17 0.12 -7.42
C PHE A 72 13.52 -0.87 -6.30
N VAL A 73 12.88 -2.04 -6.28
CA VAL A 73 13.17 -3.10 -5.31
C VAL A 73 14.62 -3.59 -5.44
N MET A 74 15.10 -3.81 -6.65
CA MET A 74 16.49 -4.20 -6.89
C MET A 74 17.47 -3.13 -6.40
N ALA A 75 17.19 -1.86 -6.69
CA ALA A 75 18.02 -0.75 -6.23
C ALA A 75 18.07 -0.64 -4.68
N ALA A 76 16.92 -0.77 -4.00
CA ALA A 76 16.85 -0.79 -2.54
C ALA A 76 17.67 -1.95 -1.93
N ARG A 77 17.53 -3.15 -2.50
CA ARG A 77 18.33 -4.34 -2.08
C ARG A 77 19.83 -4.10 -2.24
N MET A 78 20.26 -3.52 -3.36
CA MET A 78 21.69 -3.23 -3.61
C MET A 78 22.25 -2.24 -2.60
N ARG A 79 21.48 -1.23 -2.22
CA ARG A 79 21.86 -0.24 -1.21
C ARG A 79 21.73 -0.75 0.22
N LYS A 80 21.01 -1.87 0.44
CA LYS A 80 20.62 -2.38 1.77
C LYS A 80 19.81 -1.38 2.58
N GLU A 81 18.98 -0.63 1.90
CA GLU A 81 18.10 0.39 2.46
C GLU A 81 16.64 0.00 2.26
N ALA A 82 15.75 0.61 3.04
CA ALA A 82 14.33 0.50 2.80
C ALA A 82 13.99 1.11 1.43
N LEU A 83 12.95 0.57 0.80
CA LEU A 83 12.37 1.21 -0.38
C LEU A 83 11.64 2.49 0.04
N ASP A 84 11.59 3.49 -0.83
CA ASP A 84 10.76 4.68 -0.61
C ASP A 84 9.27 4.32 -0.61
N HIS A 85 8.45 5.18 0.02
CA HIS A 85 7.00 4.96 0.05
C HIS A 85 6.41 4.86 -1.35
N VAL A 86 5.49 3.93 -1.53
CA VAL A 86 4.86 3.62 -2.81
C VAL A 86 3.36 3.87 -2.73
N LEU A 87 2.81 4.62 -3.68
CA LEU A 87 1.37 4.78 -3.84
C LEU A 87 0.90 3.96 -5.04
N LEU A 88 0.02 2.98 -4.79
CA LEU A 88 -0.64 2.19 -5.81
C LEU A 88 -2.05 2.72 -6.04
N HIS A 89 -2.29 3.31 -7.20
CA HIS A 89 -3.59 3.87 -7.58
C HIS A 89 -4.24 3.05 -8.69
N GLY A 90 -5.56 2.85 -8.61
CA GLY A 90 -6.34 2.18 -9.65
C GLY A 90 -7.56 1.44 -9.11
N PRO A 91 -8.45 0.98 -10.00
CA PRO A 91 -9.67 0.26 -9.63
C PRO A 91 -9.38 -1.05 -8.86
N PRO A 92 -10.39 -1.61 -8.18
CA PRO A 92 -10.27 -2.90 -7.51
C PRO A 92 -9.90 -4.01 -8.48
N GLY A 93 -9.33 -5.11 -7.99
CA GLY A 93 -8.99 -6.28 -8.81
C GLY A 93 -7.68 -6.18 -9.61
N LEU A 94 -6.97 -5.05 -9.59
CA LEU A 94 -5.67 -4.90 -10.29
C LEU A 94 -4.47 -5.47 -9.53
N GLY A 95 -4.69 -6.18 -8.43
CA GLY A 95 -3.63 -6.85 -7.68
C GLY A 95 -2.75 -5.94 -6.84
N LYS A 96 -3.25 -4.78 -6.36
CA LYS A 96 -2.50 -3.85 -5.50
C LYS A 96 -1.93 -4.54 -4.26
N THR A 97 -2.77 -5.27 -3.52
CA THR A 97 -2.36 -6.05 -2.34
C THR A 97 -1.34 -7.13 -2.70
N THR A 98 -1.56 -7.81 -3.83
CA THR A 98 -0.65 -8.85 -4.33
C THR A 98 0.72 -8.27 -4.68
N LEU A 99 0.76 -7.12 -5.39
CA LEU A 99 2.01 -6.43 -5.71
C LEU A 99 2.76 -6.00 -4.45
N SER A 100 2.04 -5.51 -3.43
CA SER A 100 2.63 -5.10 -2.15
C SER A 100 3.25 -6.30 -1.40
N ASN A 101 2.58 -7.44 -1.42
CA ASN A 101 3.12 -8.69 -0.86
C ASN A 101 4.36 -9.18 -1.63
N ILE A 102 4.32 -9.11 -2.97
CA ILE A 102 5.49 -9.45 -3.81
C ILE A 102 6.68 -8.55 -3.47
N ILE A 103 6.47 -7.24 -3.27
CA ILE A 103 7.54 -6.31 -2.88
C ILE A 103 8.18 -6.77 -1.56
N ALA A 104 7.38 -7.11 -0.54
CA ALA A 104 7.90 -7.58 0.74
C ALA A 104 8.70 -8.88 0.59
N ASN A 105 8.18 -9.84 -0.18
CA ASN A 105 8.86 -11.11 -0.47
C ASN A 105 10.20 -10.88 -1.20
N GLU A 106 10.20 -10.03 -2.21
CA GLU A 106 11.43 -9.71 -2.97
C GLU A 106 12.47 -8.96 -2.13
N LEU A 107 12.02 -8.15 -1.17
CA LEU A 107 12.92 -7.49 -0.19
C LEU A 107 13.37 -8.46 0.91
N GLY A 108 12.64 -9.56 1.15
CA GLY A 108 12.92 -10.52 2.21
C GLY A 108 12.56 -10.00 3.60
N VAL A 109 11.48 -9.23 3.73
CA VAL A 109 11.02 -8.58 4.96
C VAL A 109 9.58 -8.96 5.29
N GLY A 110 9.12 -8.63 6.51
CA GLY A 110 7.75 -8.87 6.93
C GLY A 110 6.74 -8.04 6.16
N PHE A 111 5.50 -8.55 6.08
CA PHE A 111 4.38 -7.90 5.40
C PHE A 111 3.19 -7.78 6.34
N LYS A 112 2.73 -6.57 6.57
CA LYS A 112 1.51 -6.29 7.35
C LYS A 112 0.50 -5.52 6.52
N VAL A 113 -0.77 -5.82 6.73
CA VAL A 113 -1.90 -5.22 6.02
C VAL A 113 -2.80 -4.53 7.03
N THR A 114 -3.20 -3.32 6.70
CA THR A 114 -4.26 -2.57 7.40
C THR A 114 -5.08 -1.79 6.38
N SER A 115 -6.09 -1.07 6.82
CA SER A 115 -6.90 -0.22 5.94
C SER A 115 -7.19 1.13 6.60
N GLY A 116 -7.45 2.15 5.79
CA GLY A 116 -7.78 3.49 6.26
C GLY A 116 -8.89 3.50 7.32
N PRO A 117 -10.04 2.83 7.10
CA PRO A 117 -11.12 2.78 8.07
C PRO A 117 -10.78 2.14 9.43
N VAL A 118 -9.75 1.29 9.49
CA VAL A 118 -9.31 0.65 10.74
C VAL A 118 -8.43 1.59 11.56
N LEU A 119 -7.77 2.53 10.90
CA LEU A 119 -6.90 3.54 11.51
C LEU A 119 -7.72 4.80 11.83
N ASP A 120 -8.63 4.70 12.80
CA ASP A 120 -9.53 5.81 13.17
C ASP A 120 -8.86 6.86 14.06
N LYS A 121 -7.91 6.43 14.90
CA LYS A 121 -7.21 7.26 15.88
C LYS A 121 -5.70 7.16 15.74
N PRO A 122 -4.94 8.20 16.10
CA PRO A 122 -3.47 8.16 16.09
C PRO A 122 -2.87 6.99 16.88
N GLY A 123 -3.56 6.55 17.96
CA GLY A 123 -3.17 5.37 18.73
C GLY A 123 -3.21 4.06 17.95
N ASP A 124 -4.16 3.92 17.04
CA ASP A 124 -4.28 2.72 16.17
C ASP A 124 -3.09 2.66 15.22
N LEU A 125 -2.75 3.80 14.60
CA LEU A 125 -1.57 3.91 13.75
C LEU A 125 -0.29 3.63 14.53
N ALA A 126 -0.13 4.22 15.72
CA ALA A 126 1.03 3.99 16.58
C ALA A 126 1.15 2.50 16.97
N GLY A 127 0.03 1.83 17.28
CA GLY A 127 0.00 0.39 17.57
C GLY A 127 0.48 -0.46 16.39
N VAL A 128 0.07 -0.13 15.19
CA VAL A 128 0.54 -0.83 13.98
C VAL A 128 2.03 -0.56 13.75
N LEU A 129 2.47 0.70 13.79
CA LEU A 129 3.86 1.07 13.52
C LEU A 129 4.83 0.46 14.53
N THR A 130 4.47 0.43 15.83
CA THR A 130 5.32 -0.18 16.87
C THR A 130 5.41 -1.71 16.76
N SER A 131 4.50 -2.34 16.04
CA SER A 131 4.50 -3.78 15.80
C SER A 131 5.33 -4.20 14.58
N LEU A 132 5.87 -3.25 13.81
CA LEU A 132 6.71 -3.51 12.65
C LEU A 132 8.16 -3.72 13.06
N GLU A 133 8.83 -4.63 12.37
CA GLU A 133 10.27 -4.77 12.43
C GLU A 133 10.97 -3.83 11.44
N LYS A 134 12.28 -3.73 11.53
CA LYS A 134 13.06 -2.88 10.64
C LYS A 134 12.91 -3.32 9.19
N ASN A 135 12.57 -2.39 8.31
CA ASN A 135 12.34 -2.55 6.88
C ASN A 135 11.08 -3.35 6.50
N ASP A 136 10.22 -3.71 7.47
CA ASP A 136 8.93 -4.34 7.15
C ASP A 136 8.09 -3.47 6.21
N VAL A 137 7.25 -4.12 5.43
CA VAL A 137 6.28 -3.48 4.55
C VAL A 137 4.93 -3.39 5.25
N LEU A 138 4.42 -2.17 5.41
CA LEU A 138 3.05 -1.91 5.81
C LEU A 138 2.21 -1.50 4.60
N PHE A 139 1.23 -2.29 4.27
CA PHE A 139 0.24 -1.97 3.25
C PHE A 139 -1.00 -1.37 3.88
N ILE A 140 -1.37 -0.16 3.48
CA ILE A 140 -2.59 0.54 3.93
C ILE A 140 -3.54 0.63 2.75
N ASP A 141 -4.59 -0.17 2.79
CA ASP A 141 -5.64 -0.12 1.77
C ASP A 141 -6.60 1.04 2.03
N GLU A 142 -7.27 1.52 1.00
CA GLU A 142 -8.25 2.62 1.09
C GLU A 142 -7.72 3.85 1.85
N ILE A 143 -6.47 4.25 1.59
CA ILE A 143 -5.84 5.38 2.32
C ILE A 143 -6.65 6.68 2.23
N HIS A 144 -7.45 6.86 1.18
CA HIS A 144 -8.34 8.01 1.01
C HIS A 144 -9.46 8.09 2.07
N ARG A 145 -9.64 7.02 2.84
CA ARG A 145 -10.62 6.93 3.95
C ARG A 145 -9.99 7.09 5.33
N LEU A 146 -8.72 7.46 5.39
CA LEU A 146 -8.10 7.85 6.66
C LEU A 146 -8.78 9.08 7.26
N SER A 147 -8.85 9.12 8.59
CA SER A 147 -9.28 10.34 9.27
C SER A 147 -8.21 11.43 9.10
N PRO A 148 -8.61 12.71 8.93
CA PRO A 148 -7.66 13.81 8.78
C PRO A 148 -6.64 13.91 9.93
N ILE A 149 -7.05 13.49 11.13
CA ILE A 149 -6.18 13.49 12.32
C ILE A 149 -5.06 12.44 12.17
N VAL A 150 -5.35 11.27 11.61
CA VAL A 150 -4.37 10.20 11.40
C VAL A 150 -3.46 10.54 10.22
N GLU A 151 -4.02 11.17 9.18
CA GLU A 151 -3.25 11.60 8.00
C GLU A 151 -2.10 12.56 8.36
N GLU A 152 -2.26 13.38 9.40
CA GLU A 152 -1.21 14.29 9.88
C GLU A 152 0.01 13.57 10.49
N TYR A 153 -0.11 12.29 10.82
CA TYR A 153 0.95 11.47 11.43
C TYR A 153 1.63 10.52 10.45
N LEU A 154 1.18 10.48 9.21
CA LEU A 154 1.76 9.67 8.11
C LEU A 154 2.65 10.52 7.21
#